data_0818d17cda03f0bbde9c7397e097646e
#
_entry.id   0818d17cda03f0bbde9c7397e097646e
#
_cell.length_a   1.000
_cell.length_b   1.000
_cell.length_c   1.000
_cell.angle_alpha   90.00
_cell.angle_beta   90.00
_cell.angle_gamma   90.00
#
_symmetry.space_group_name_H-M   'P 1'
#
loop_
_entity.id
_entity.type
_entity.pdbx_description
1 polymer ?
#
loop_
_entity_poly.entity_id
_entity_poly.type
_entity_poly.pdbx_seq_one_letter_code
_entity_poly.pdbx_strand_id
1 'polypeptide(L)'
;MNISFSKSAIDDLKSIKEHYLAQGLPQIGQDFIVAIIEHIETLAAHPSIGRVVPEFNDDSIRELIHSPFRVVYLRESESINIIRV
;
A
#
# COMPACT_ATOMS: atom_id res chain seq x y z
N MET A 1 0.18 9.66 12.62
CA MET A 1 -0.75 10.03 11.55
C MET A 1 -1.81 8.97 11.35
N ASN A 2 -3.01 9.37 10.98
CA ASN A 2 -4.07 8.43 10.62
C ASN A 2 -3.81 7.87 9.23
N ILE A 3 -3.98 6.57 9.09
CA ILE A 3 -3.86 5.88 7.80
C ILE A 3 -5.24 5.39 7.40
N SER A 4 -5.67 5.74 6.20
CA SER A 4 -6.91 5.28 5.62
C SER A 4 -6.65 4.60 4.28
N PHE A 5 -7.59 3.76 3.85
CA PHE A 5 -7.49 3.02 2.59
C PHE A 5 -8.65 3.42 1.69
N SER A 6 -8.35 3.78 0.45
CA SER A 6 -9.37 3.97 -0.55
C SER A 6 -10.06 2.64 -0.89
N LYS A 7 -11.24 2.74 -1.48
CA LYS A 7 -11.94 1.54 -1.96
C LYS A 7 -11.08 0.77 -2.97
N SER A 8 -10.39 1.48 -3.86
CA SER A 8 -9.50 0.85 -4.84
C SER A 8 -8.35 0.09 -4.18
N ALA A 9 -7.75 0.67 -3.13
CA ALA A 9 -6.67 0.00 -2.39
C ALA A 9 -7.18 -1.28 -1.70
N ILE A 10 -8.37 -1.23 -1.11
CA ILE A 10 -8.99 -2.40 -0.49
C ILE A 10 -9.26 -3.48 -1.54
N ASP A 11 -9.80 -3.08 -2.69
CA ASP A 11 -10.06 -4.01 -3.80
C ASP A 11 -8.76 -4.63 -4.31
N ASP A 12 -7.68 -3.85 -4.38
CA ASP A 12 -6.36 -4.35 -4.78
C ASP A 12 -5.86 -5.43 -3.81
N LEU A 13 -6.00 -5.21 -2.51
CA LEU A 13 -5.61 -6.21 -1.51
C LEU A 13 -6.44 -7.49 -1.63
N LYS A 14 -7.74 -7.36 -1.85
CA LYS A 14 -8.61 -8.51 -2.09
C LYS A 14 -8.20 -9.28 -3.34
N SER A 15 -7.81 -8.57 -4.41
CA SER A 15 -7.36 -9.19 -5.65
C SER A 15 -6.07 -9.98 -5.45
N ILE A 16 -5.14 -9.50 -4.64
CA ILE A 16 -3.92 -10.24 -4.29
C ILE A 16 -4.30 -11.55 -3.59
N LYS A 17 -5.20 -11.48 -2.61
CA LYS A 17 -5.65 -12.66 -1.88
C LYS A 17 -6.29 -13.68 -2.82
N GLU A 18 -7.20 -13.24 -3.68
CA GLU A 18 -7.91 -14.09 -4.62
C GLU A 18 -6.97 -14.73 -5.64
N HIS A 19 -5.98 -13.98 -6.12
CA HIS A 19 -4.98 -14.48 -7.06
C HIS A 19 -4.25 -15.71 -6.51
N TYR A 20 -3.76 -15.62 -5.28
CA TYR A 20 -3.02 -16.72 -4.67
C TYR A 20 -3.95 -17.87 -4.25
N LEU A 21 -5.17 -17.56 -3.84
CA LEU A 21 -6.17 -18.58 -3.54
C LEU A 21 -6.47 -19.42 -4.79
N ALA A 22 -6.66 -18.77 -5.94
CA ALA A 22 -6.93 -19.45 -7.21
C ALA A 22 -5.77 -20.35 -7.65
N GLN A 23 -4.56 -20.06 -7.22
CA GLN A 23 -3.38 -20.86 -7.51
C GLN A 23 -3.15 -21.99 -6.48
N GLY A 24 -4.05 -22.14 -5.52
CA GLY A 24 -3.87 -23.11 -4.46
C GLY A 24 -2.81 -22.71 -3.42
N LEU A 25 -2.51 -21.41 -3.30
CA LEU A 25 -1.48 -20.88 -2.41
C LEU A 25 -2.06 -19.83 -1.45
N PRO A 26 -3.14 -20.16 -0.70
CA PRO A 26 -3.82 -19.17 0.13
C PRO A 26 -2.93 -18.58 1.22
N GLN A 27 -2.03 -19.36 1.80
CA GLN A 27 -1.15 -18.88 2.86
C GLN A 27 -0.14 -17.86 2.35
N ILE A 28 0.36 -18.03 1.13
CA ILE A 28 1.29 -17.08 0.51
C ILE A 28 0.59 -15.74 0.31
N GLY A 29 -0.63 -15.76 -0.19
CA GLY A 29 -1.43 -14.54 -0.35
C GLY A 29 -1.67 -13.84 0.99
N GLN A 30 -2.03 -14.60 2.01
CA GLN A 30 -2.26 -14.06 3.36
C GLN A 30 -0.98 -13.43 3.93
N ASP A 31 0.15 -14.09 3.77
CA ASP A 31 1.43 -13.58 4.26
C ASP A 31 1.82 -12.28 3.56
N PHE A 32 1.58 -12.15 2.24
CA PHE A 32 1.80 -10.90 1.53
C PHE A 32 0.91 -9.78 2.07
N ILE A 33 -0.37 -10.04 2.28
CA ILE A 33 -1.31 -9.04 2.80
C ILE A 33 -0.85 -8.52 4.17
N VAL A 34 -0.50 -9.41 5.08
CA VAL A 34 -0.02 -9.04 6.42
C VAL A 34 1.25 -8.20 6.31
N ALA A 35 2.22 -8.64 5.51
CA ALA A 35 3.49 -7.94 5.35
C ALA A 35 3.31 -6.55 4.71
N ILE A 36 2.43 -6.43 3.72
CA ILE A 36 2.12 -5.16 3.08
C ILE A 36 1.50 -4.19 4.10
N ILE A 37 0.53 -4.66 4.87
CA ILE A 37 -0.14 -3.83 5.88
C ILE A 37 0.86 -3.38 6.95
N GLU A 38 1.72 -4.27 7.44
CA GLU A 38 2.76 -3.92 8.41
C GLU A 38 3.71 -2.87 7.84
N HIS A 39 4.08 -2.99 6.57
CA HIS A 39 4.94 -2.02 5.90
C HIS A 39 4.24 -0.66 5.77
N ILE A 40 2.95 -0.66 5.42
CA ILE A 40 2.13 0.56 5.37
C ILE A 40 2.07 1.23 6.74
N GLU A 41 1.94 0.47 7.82
CA GLU A 41 1.86 1.01 9.18
C GLU A 41 3.09 1.83 9.57
N THR A 42 4.26 1.55 8.99
CA THR A 42 5.47 2.34 9.23
C THR A 42 5.30 3.80 8.79
N LEU A 43 4.37 4.08 7.88
CA LEU A 43 4.10 5.43 7.40
C LEU A 43 3.53 6.33 8.51
N ALA A 44 2.92 5.77 9.54
CA ALA A 44 2.40 6.57 10.66
C ALA A 44 3.51 7.35 11.36
N ALA A 45 4.68 6.73 11.53
CA ALA A 45 5.85 7.37 12.15
C ALA A 45 6.79 8.02 11.11
N HIS A 46 6.76 7.55 9.86
CA HIS A 46 7.67 7.99 8.81
C HIS A 46 6.89 8.29 7.51
N PRO A 47 6.04 9.34 7.50
CA PRO A 47 5.12 9.57 6.38
C PRO A 47 5.79 9.90 5.05
N SER A 48 7.04 10.29 5.06
CA SER A 48 7.80 10.62 3.85
C SER A 48 8.84 9.57 3.47
N ILE A 49 8.76 8.36 4.05
CA ILE A 49 9.72 7.28 3.75
C ILE A 49 9.59 6.78 2.31
N GLY A 50 8.39 6.86 1.73
CA GLY A 50 8.19 6.55 0.32
C GLY A 50 8.80 7.63 -0.57
N ARG A 51 9.12 7.27 -1.81
CA ARG A 51 9.64 8.22 -2.78
C ARG A 51 8.51 8.93 -3.52
N VAL A 52 8.80 10.12 -4.01
CA VAL A 52 7.87 10.86 -4.89
C VAL A 52 7.70 10.06 -6.18
N VAL A 53 6.45 9.92 -6.63
CA VAL A 53 6.16 9.24 -7.90
C VAL A 53 6.53 10.19 -9.04
N PRO A 54 7.53 9.82 -9.89
CA PRO A 54 8.05 10.75 -10.91
C PRO A 54 7.00 11.27 -11.88
N GLU A 55 6.02 10.44 -12.23
CA GLU A 55 4.98 10.76 -13.20
C GLU A 55 4.09 11.93 -12.76
N PHE A 56 3.91 12.10 -11.44
CA PHE A 56 3.05 13.15 -10.90
C PHE A 56 3.81 14.41 -10.51
N ASN A 57 5.11 14.28 -10.22
CA ASN A 57 5.95 15.38 -9.78
C ASN A 57 5.30 16.21 -8.65
N ASP A 58 4.67 15.52 -7.70
CA ASP A 58 3.94 16.10 -6.58
C ASP A 58 4.42 15.43 -5.29
N ASP A 59 4.99 16.22 -4.37
CA ASP A 59 5.56 15.71 -3.12
C ASP A 59 4.55 15.00 -2.23
N SER A 60 3.27 15.26 -2.40
CA SER A 60 2.21 14.63 -1.61
C SER A 60 1.88 13.21 -2.10
N ILE A 61 2.20 12.89 -3.35
CA ILE A 61 1.94 11.58 -3.94
C ILE A 61 3.22 10.76 -3.94
N ARG A 62 3.23 9.71 -3.14
CA ARG A 62 4.43 8.89 -2.91
C ARG A 62 4.14 7.42 -3.13
N GLU A 63 5.21 6.66 -3.31
CA GLU A 63 5.12 5.21 -3.42
C GLU A 63 6.05 4.53 -2.44
N LEU A 64 5.57 3.43 -1.89
CA LEU A 64 6.32 2.55 -1.00
C LEU A 64 6.49 1.22 -1.73
N ILE A 65 7.73 0.84 -1.99
CA ILE A 65 8.00 -0.39 -2.73
C ILE A 65 8.01 -1.57 -1.75
N HIS A 66 7.17 -2.54 -2.02
CA HIS A 66 7.09 -3.80 -1.30
C HIS A 66 7.06 -4.91 -2.36
N SER A 67 8.23 -5.26 -2.88
CA SER A 67 8.33 -6.18 -4.01
C SER A 67 7.58 -7.49 -3.80
N PRO A 68 6.80 -7.95 -4.77
CA PRO A 68 6.63 -7.39 -6.13
C PRO A 68 5.55 -6.30 -6.23
N PHE A 69 5.08 -5.77 -5.11
CA PHE A 69 4.00 -4.79 -5.05
C PHE A 69 4.53 -3.38 -4.85
N ARG A 70 3.69 -2.42 -5.20
CA ARG A 70 3.94 -1.00 -5.01
C ARG A 70 2.72 -0.37 -4.36
N VAL A 71 2.92 0.30 -3.24
CA VAL A 71 1.86 1.01 -2.53
C VAL A 71 1.94 2.48 -2.91
N VAL A 72 0.89 3.02 -3.49
CA VAL A 72 0.79 4.45 -3.81
C VAL A 72 -0.07 5.11 -2.74
N TYR A 73 0.42 6.19 -2.17
CA TYR A 73 -0.29 6.90 -1.11
C TYR A 73 -0.22 8.40 -1.27
N LEU A 74 -1.24 9.07 -0.73
CA LEU A 74 -1.33 10.52 -0.65
C LEU A 74 -1.00 10.94 0.78
N ARG A 75 0.07 11.74 0.94
CA ARG A 75 0.45 12.27 2.24
C ARG A 75 -0.17 13.66 2.40
N GLU A 76 -1.04 13.79 3.37
CA GLU A 76 -1.63 15.06 3.78
C GLU A 76 -1.01 15.52 5.10
N SER A 77 -1.44 16.67 5.62
CA SER A 77 -0.81 17.27 6.81
C SER A 77 -0.89 16.36 8.04
N GLU A 78 -2.01 15.66 8.24
CA GLU A 78 -2.25 14.83 9.42
C GLU A 78 -2.72 13.42 9.07
N SER A 79 -2.75 13.07 7.80
CA SER A 79 -3.26 11.78 7.35
C SER A 79 -2.51 11.23 6.17
N ILE A 80 -2.61 9.93 6.00
CA ILE A 80 -2.09 9.21 4.84
C ILE A 80 -3.24 8.42 4.27
N ASN A 81 -3.48 8.57 2.98
CA ASN A 81 -4.51 7.81 2.27
C ASN A 81 -3.84 6.87 1.28
N ILE A 82 -4.03 5.57 1.50
CA ILE A 82 -3.53 4.55 0.58
C ILE A 82 -4.46 4.51 -0.63
N ILE A 83 -3.91 4.85 -1.79
CA ILE A 83 -4.69 5.01 -3.02
C ILE A 83 -4.77 3.71 -3.81
N ARG A 84 -3.61 3.04 -3.97
CA ARG A 84 -3.49 1.78 -4.73
C ARG A 84 -2.43 0.88 -4.12
N VAL A 85 -2.57 -0.39 -4.36
CA VAL A 85 -1.57 -1.39 -3.98
C VAL A 85 -1.13 -2.24 -5.17
#